data_b36843b4f2954ea957f9957d6e07c702
#
_entry.id   b36843b4f2954ea957f9957d6e07c702
#
_cell.length_a   1.000
_cell.length_b   1.000
_cell.length_c   1.000
_cell.angle_alpha   90.00
_cell.angle_beta   90.00
_cell.angle_gamma   90.00
#
_symmetry.space_group_name_H-M   'P 1'
#
loop_
_entity.id
_entity.type
_entity.pdbx_description
1 polymer ?
#
loop_
_entity_poly.entity_id
_entity_poly.type
_entity_poly.pdbx_seq_one_letter_code
_entity_poly.pdbx_strand_id
1 'polypeptide(L)'
;MIDLVPILAGTLAAGTPLIFAGMGELVVERTGVINLGVEGMMLIGAIAGFAFCASTGLGPAAGLIAGAIAGMAAALIFAILALSLAANQAACGLALTIFGVGLSAFVGQHFVSNSLEGLKALDIPVLSEIPFIGPILFHQNYVVYLSILTFFVIWWVLAKTKLGLLLKAVGESPESAH
;
A
#
# COMPACT_ATOMS: atom_id res chain seq x y z
N MET A 1 -25.75 -22.71 6.78
CA MET A 1 -24.59 -22.34 7.61
C MET A 1 -23.73 -21.40 6.80
N ILE A 2 -23.35 -20.26 7.37
CA ILE A 2 -22.44 -19.33 6.70
C ILE A 2 -21.06 -19.98 6.74
N ASP A 3 -20.44 -20.18 5.57
CA ASP A 3 -19.07 -20.67 5.51
C ASP A 3 -18.12 -19.51 5.84
N LEU A 4 -17.49 -19.57 7.02
CA LEU A 4 -16.60 -18.52 7.52
C LEU A 4 -15.22 -18.53 6.83
N VAL A 5 -14.82 -19.64 6.24
CA VAL A 5 -13.47 -19.79 5.65
C VAL A 5 -13.26 -18.83 4.48
N PRO A 6 -14.14 -18.77 3.45
CA PRO A 6 -13.96 -17.80 2.36
C PRO A 6 -14.07 -16.35 2.82
N ILE A 7 -14.89 -16.06 3.84
CA ILE A 7 -15.02 -14.71 4.38
C ILE A 7 -13.71 -14.27 5.02
N LEU A 8 -13.11 -15.11 5.88
CA LEU A 8 -11.85 -14.79 6.55
C LEU A 8 -10.69 -14.70 5.56
N ALA A 9 -10.61 -15.62 4.59
CA ALA A 9 -9.62 -15.58 3.52
C ALA A 9 -9.73 -14.30 2.68
N GLY A 10 -10.95 -13.94 2.29
CA GLY A 10 -11.23 -12.70 1.55
C GLY A 10 -10.90 -11.44 2.36
N THR A 11 -11.18 -11.44 3.67
CA THR A 11 -10.84 -10.32 4.56
C THR A 11 -9.33 -10.11 4.65
N LEU A 12 -8.54 -11.18 4.73
CA LEU A 12 -7.09 -11.11 4.76
C LEU A 12 -6.54 -10.52 3.44
N ALA A 13 -7.05 -10.98 2.30
CA ALA A 13 -6.67 -10.47 0.99
C ALA A 13 -7.06 -8.99 0.81
N ALA A 14 -8.28 -8.61 1.21
CA ALA A 14 -8.76 -7.23 1.13
C ALA A 14 -8.02 -6.28 2.07
N GLY A 15 -7.55 -6.76 3.22
CA GLY A 15 -6.75 -6.00 4.17
C GLY A 15 -5.30 -5.74 3.73
N THR A 16 -4.80 -6.49 2.76
CA THR A 16 -3.39 -6.40 2.31
C THR A 16 -2.96 -5.00 1.85
N PRO A 17 -3.71 -4.27 1.01
CA PRO A 17 -3.36 -2.90 0.64
C PRO A 17 -3.30 -1.95 1.83
N LEU A 18 -4.18 -2.15 2.82
CA LEU A 18 -4.21 -1.34 4.04
C LEU A 18 -2.99 -1.59 4.92
N ILE A 19 -2.46 -2.80 4.95
CA ILE A 19 -1.21 -3.12 5.66
C ILE A 19 -0.05 -2.34 5.04
N PHE A 20 0.10 -2.35 3.71
CA PHE A 20 1.16 -1.59 3.04
C PHE A 20 1.02 -0.09 3.27
N ALA A 21 -0.18 0.46 3.14
CA ALA A 21 -0.47 1.87 3.35
C ALA A 21 -0.18 2.28 4.81
N GLY A 22 -0.69 1.52 5.78
CA GLY A 22 -0.49 1.78 7.20
C GLY A 22 0.97 1.66 7.62
N MET A 23 1.73 0.72 7.04
CA MET A 23 3.17 0.61 7.30
C MET A 23 3.93 1.80 6.72
N GLY A 24 3.57 2.26 5.52
CA GLY A 24 4.15 3.46 4.92
C GLY A 24 3.86 4.70 5.77
N GLU A 25 2.62 4.89 6.18
CA GLU A 25 2.20 6.00 7.03
C GLU A 25 2.88 5.97 8.39
N LEU A 26 3.00 4.80 9.02
CA LEU A 26 3.72 4.64 10.28
C LEU A 26 5.17 5.14 10.19
N VAL A 27 5.86 4.90 9.07
CA VAL A 27 7.24 5.39 8.86
C VAL A 27 7.24 6.91 8.73
N VAL A 28 6.28 7.49 7.99
CA VAL A 28 6.16 8.94 7.78
C VAL A 28 5.82 9.65 9.09
N GLU A 29 4.83 9.17 9.85
CA GLU A 29 4.46 9.73 11.15
C GLU A 29 5.62 9.70 12.16
N ARG A 30 6.48 8.67 12.11
CA ARG A 30 7.67 8.60 12.96
C ARG A 30 8.69 9.70 12.68
N THR A 31 8.62 10.36 11.54
CA THR A 31 9.43 11.55 11.22
C THR A 31 8.75 12.88 11.56
N GLY A 32 7.58 12.85 12.19
CA GLY A 32 6.82 14.04 12.56
C GLY A 32 6.00 14.64 11.41
N VAL A 33 5.85 13.93 10.30
CA VAL A 33 5.07 14.37 9.14
C VAL A 33 3.67 13.77 9.19
N ILE A 34 2.64 14.59 9.02
CA ILE A 34 1.24 14.14 8.96
C ILE A 34 0.83 14.07 7.50
N ASN A 35 0.55 12.86 6.99
CA ASN A 35 0.16 12.64 5.62
C ASN A 35 -1.28 12.12 5.51
N LEU A 36 -2.24 13.00 5.30
CA LEU A 36 -3.64 12.65 5.05
C LEU A 36 -3.92 12.29 3.58
N GLY A 37 -2.88 12.19 2.75
CA GLY A 37 -2.97 11.91 1.32
C GLY A 37 -2.81 10.44 0.94
N VAL A 38 -2.61 9.56 1.90
CA VAL A 38 -2.29 8.15 1.66
C VAL A 38 -3.36 7.43 0.86
N GLU A 39 -4.64 7.73 1.12
CA GLU A 39 -5.78 7.18 0.39
C GLU A 39 -5.75 7.61 -1.09
N GLY A 40 -5.45 8.89 -1.36
CA GLY A 40 -5.28 9.39 -2.73
C GLY A 40 -4.12 8.72 -3.45
N MET A 41 -2.99 8.52 -2.77
CA MET A 41 -1.83 7.81 -3.32
C MET A 41 -2.17 6.35 -3.64
N MET A 42 -2.93 5.66 -2.80
CA MET A 42 -3.42 4.31 -3.05
C MET A 42 -4.30 4.26 -4.30
N LEU A 43 -5.24 5.20 -4.46
CA LEU A 43 -6.13 5.27 -5.63
C LEU A 43 -5.36 5.57 -6.92
N ILE A 44 -4.39 6.48 -6.88
CA ILE A 44 -3.50 6.77 -8.01
C ILE A 44 -2.71 5.52 -8.40
N GLY A 45 -2.13 4.84 -7.41
CA GLY A 45 -1.40 3.59 -7.64
C GLY A 45 -2.28 2.49 -8.22
N ALA A 46 -3.49 2.31 -7.68
CA ALA A 46 -4.43 1.29 -8.12
C ALA A 46 -4.85 1.51 -9.58
N ILE A 47 -5.27 2.73 -9.94
CA ILE A 47 -5.72 3.02 -11.30
C ILE A 47 -4.57 2.96 -12.31
N ALA A 48 -3.37 3.42 -11.94
CA ALA A 48 -2.20 3.35 -12.81
C ALA A 48 -1.77 1.89 -13.07
N GLY A 49 -1.75 1.05 -12.04
CA GLY A 49 -1.44 -0.37 -12.17
C GLY A 49 -2.46 -1.10 -13.03
N PHE A 50 -3.76 -0.85 -12.81
CA PHE A 50 -4.84 -1.42 -13.59
C PHE A 50 -4.76 -0.99 -15.06
N ALA A 51 -4.66 0.31 -15.32
CA ALA A 51 -4.59 0.87 -16.66
C ALA A 51 -3.36 0.35 -17.43
N PHE A 52 -2.22 0.21 -16.74
CA PHE A 52 -1.01 -0.36 -17.31
C PHE A 52 -1.22 -1.81 -17.76
N CYS A 53 -1.78 -2.67 -16.90
CA CYS A 53 -2.09 -4.05 -17.26
C CYS A 53 -3.10 -4.14 -18.39
N ALA A 54 -4.18 -3.36 -18.34
CA ALA A 54 -5.23 -3.37 -19.34
C ALA A 54 -4.74 -2.90 -20.73
N SER A 55 -3.80 -1.95 -20.77
CA SER A 55 -3.26 -1.40 -22.01
C SER A 55 -2.13 -2.23 -22.62
N THR A 56 -1.31 -2.89 -21.78
CA THR A 56 -0.11 -3.60 -22.26
C THR A 56 -0.31 -5.11 -22.36
N GLY A 57 -1.33 -5.66 -21.67
CA GLY A 57 -1.51 -7.11 -21.55
C GLY A 57 -0.44 -7.79 -20.71
N LEU A 58 0.46 -7.04 -20.05
CA LEU A 58 1.43 -7.59 -19.12
C LEU A 58 0.73 -8.04 -17.84
N GLY A 59 1.23 -9.11 -17.27
CA GLY A 59 0.59 -9.76 -16.11
C GLY A 59 0.52 -8.86 -14.84
N PRO A 60 -0.21 -9.32 -13.80
CA PRO A 60 -0.48 -8.53 -12.60
C PRO A 60 0.77 -8.01 -11.86
N ALA A 61 1.90 -8.72 -11.93
CA ALA A 61 3.16 -8.27 -11.34
C ALA A 61 3.67 -6.96 -11.94
N ALA A 62 3.54 -6.79 -13.27
CA ALA A 62 3.91 -5.54 -13.95
C ALA A 62 2.99 -4.38 -13.52
N GLY A 63 1.69 -4.66 -13.34
CA GLY A 63 0.74 -3.69 -12.82
C GLY A 63 1.06 -3.24 -11.40
N LEU A 64 1.48 -4.15 -10.52
CA LEU A 64 1.91 -3.81 -9.17
C LEU A 64 3.12 -2.87 -9.18
N ILE A 65 4.10 -3.12 -10.07
CA ILE A 65 5.27 -2.25 -10.22
C ILE A 65 4.84 -0.87 -10.74
N ALA A 66 4.01 -0.82 -11.78
CA ALA A 66 3.50 0.44 -12.32
C ALA A 66 2.70 1.23 -11.28
N GLY A 67 1.85 0.55 -10.51
CA GLY A 67 1.10 1.13 -9.39
C GLY A 67 2.01 1.67 -8.29
N ALA A 68 3.05 0.92 -7.93
CA ALA A 68 4.03 1.37 -6.95
C ALA A 68 4.78 2.63 -7.42
N ILE A 69 5.20 2.68 -8.68
CA ILE A 69 5.86 3.86 -9.27
C ILE A 69 4.92 5.07 -9.26
N ALA A 70 3.65 4.89 -9.62
CA ALA A 70 2.67 5.97 -9.61
C ALA A 70 2.37 6.46 -8.18
N GLY A 71 2.25 5.56 -7.22
CA GLY A 71 2.10 5.90 -5.81
C GLY A 71 3.32 6.65 -5.25
N MET A 72 4.54 6.23 -5.61
CA MET A 72 5.77 6.94 -5.25
C MET A 72 5.83 8.34 -5.86
N ALA A 73 5.39 8.51 -7.11
CA ALA A 73 5.33 9.83 -7.75
C ALA A 73 4.33 10.76 -7.02
N ALA A 74 3.17 10.24 -6.62
CA ALA A 74 2.20 10.99 -5.83
C ALA A 74 2.77 11.36 -4.44
N ALA A 75 3.46 10.43 -3.78
CA ALA A 75 4.14 10.69 -2.51
C ALA A 75 5.25 11.74 -2.65
N LEU A 76 5.99 11.74 -3.76
CA LEU A 76 7.00 12.76 -4.04
C LEU A 76 6.38 14.16 -4.21
N ILE A 77 5.23 14.27 -4.88
CA ILE A 77 4.47 15.53 -4.98
C ILE A 77 4.11 16.04 -3.58
N PHE A 78 3.54 15.17 -2.73
CA PHE A 78 3.25 15.52 -1.34
C PHE A 78 4.50 15.98 -0.59
N ALA A 79 5.61 15.24 -0.70
CA ALA A 79 6.85 15.57 -0.02
C ALA A 79 7.41 16.94 -0.45
N ILE A 80 7.36 17.27 -1.75
CA ILE A 80 7.78 18.59 -2.24
C ILE A 80 6.91 19.69 -1.66
N LEU A 81 5.60 19.53 -1.66
CA LEU A 81 4.68 20.54 -1.13
C LEU A 81 4.82 20.69 0.39
N ALA A 82 4.83 19.58 1.12
CA ALA A 82 4.81 19.60 2.57
C ALA A 82 6.17 19.89 3.20
N LEU A 83 7.26 19.38 2.61
CA LEU A 83 8.60 19.48 3.19
C LEU A 83 9.44 20.60 2.55
N SER A 84 9.46 20.68 1.20
CA SER A 84 10.31 21.67 0.51
C SER A 84 9.67 23.06 0.47
N LEU A 85 8.35 23.14 0.25
CA LEU A 85 7.62 24.40 0.21
C LEU A 85 7.00 24.78 1.57
N ALA A 86 7.18 23.93 2.59
CA ALA A 86 6.65 24.11 3.95
C ALA A 86 5.13 24.43 3.97
N ALA A 87 4.37 23.89 3.03
CA ALA A 87 2.93 24.06 2.98
C ALA A 87 2.24 23.27 4.10
N ASN A 88 0.99 23.61 4.41
CA ASN A 88 0.24 22.91 5.43
C ASN A 88 0.05 21.42 5.04
N GLN A 89 0.66 20.52 5.80
CA GLN A 89 0.71 19.07 5.52
C GLN A 89 -0.69 18.46 5.40
N ALA A 90 -1.60 18.80 6.33
CA ALA A 90 -2.97 18.28 6.31
C ALA A 90 -3.73 18.75 5.06
N ALA A 91 -3.61 20.03 4.70
CA ALA A 91 -4.26 20.57 3.51
C ALA A 91 -3.70 19.93 2.22
N CYS A 92 -2.38 19.76 2.11
CA CYS A 92 -1.74 19.09 0.98
C CYS A 92 -2.18 17.63 0.86
N GLY A 93 -2.25 16.91 1.98
CA GLY A 93 -2.71 15.53 2.01
C GLY A 93 -4.17 15.38 1.57
N LEU A 94 -5.08 16.20 2.13
CA LEU A 94 -6.48 16.20 1.72
C LEU A 94 -6.67 16.57 0.25
N ALA A 95 -5.94 17.57 -0.26
CA ALA A 95 -5.97 17.94 -1.66
C ALA A 95 -5.52 16.78 -2.56
N LEU A 96 -4.46 16.06 -2.16
CA LEU A 96 -3.99 14.88 -2.89
C LEU A 96 -5.00 13.73 -2.85
N THR A 97 -5.72 13.54 -1.74
CA THR A 97 -6.80 12.56 -1.65
C THR A 97 -7.93 12.89 -2.63
N ILE A 98 -8.41 14.14 -2.64
CA ILE A 98 -9.46 14.58 -3.57
C ILE A 98 -8.98 14.43 -5.02
N PHE A 99 -7.75 14.83 -5.31
CA PHE A 99 -7.15 14.66 -6.63
C PHE A 99 -7.07 13.18 -7.02
N GLY A 100 -6.64 12.30 -6.13
CA GLY A 100 -6.54 10.85 -6.37
C GLY A 100 -7.89 10.22 -6.67
N VAL A 101 -8.94 10.60 -5.92
CA VAL A 101 -10.32 10.16 -6.18
C VAL A 101 -10.77 10.60 -7.57
N GLY A 102 -10.59 11.88 -7.90
CA GLY A 102 -10.99 12.44 -9.20
C GLY A 102 -10.22 11.80 -10.36
N LEU A 103 -8.91 11.66 -10.24
CA LEU A 103 -8.06 11.04 -11.25
C LEU A 103 -8.42 9.57 -11.46
N SER A 104 -8.60 8.82 -10.37
CA SER A 104 -8.98 7.41 -10.45
C SER A 104 -10.34 7.23 -11.13
N ALA A 105 -11.32 8.06 -10.80
CA ALA A 105 -12.64 8.04 -11.43
C ALA A 105 -12.55 8.40 -12.92
N PHE A 106 -11.81 9.46 -13.26
CA PHE A 106 -11.67 9.93 -14.65
C PHE A 106 -10.98 8.90 -15.56
N VAL A 107 -9.83 8.41 -15.13
CA VAL A 107 -9.07 7.39 -15.89
C VAL A 107 -9.84 6.07 -15.93
N GLY A 108 -10.46 5.69 -14.80
CA GLY A 108 -11.20 4.43 -14.64
C GLY A 108 -12.37 4.29 -15.64
N GLN A 109 -13.00 5.39 -16.06
CA GLN A 109 -14.10 5.36 -17.04
C GLN A 109 -13.71 4.65 -18.34
N HIS A 110 -12.46 4.76 -18.78
CA HIS A 110 -11.97 4.10 -19.99
C HIS A 110 -11.82 2.59 -19.85
N PHE A 111 -11.79 2.08 -18.62
CA PHE A 111 -11.49 0.69 -18.31
C PHE A 111 -12.65 -0.07 -17.66
N VAL A 112 -13.85 0.52 -17.55
CA VAL A 112 -15.03 -0.09 -16.89
C VAL A 112 -15.39 -1.47 -17.46
N SER A 113 -15.17 -1.68 -18.76
CA SER A 113 -15.49 -2.94 -19.44
C SER A 113 -14.34 -3.95 -19.43
N ASN A 114 -13.17 -3.57 -18.91
CA ASN A 114 -11.99 -4.44 -18.92
C ASN A 114 -11.99 -5.31 -17.66
N SER A 115 -11.83 -6.62 -17.87
CA SER A 115 -11.60 -7.58 -16.80
C SER A 115 -10.16 -8.07 -16.87
N LEU A 116 -9.44 -8.00 -15.76
CA LEU A 116 -8.08 -8.55 -15.64
C LEU A 116 -8.11 -9.83 -14.82
N GLU A 117 -7.26 -10.78 -15.19
CA GLU A 117 -7.02 -11.93 -14.34
C GLU A 117 -6.40 -11.47 -13.02
N GLY A 118 -7.00 -11.91 -11.90
CA GLY A 118 -6.48 -11.64 -10.58
C GLY A 118 -5.15 -12.35 -10.31
N LEU A 119 -4.52 -11.97 -9.20
CA LEU A 119 -3.35 -12.68 -8.71
C LEU A 119 -3.72 -14.10 -8.31
N LYS A 120 -2.98 -15.09 -8.85
CA LYS A 120 -3.19 -16.49 -8.50
C LYS A 120 -2.79 -16.75 -7.06
N ALA A 121 -3.59 -17.55 -6.36
CA ALA A 121 -3.23 -18.06 -5.05
C ALA A 121 -2.01 -18.98 -5.14
N LEU A 122 -1.15 -18.93 -4.15
CA LEU A 122 -0.06 -19.88 -3.96
C LEU A 122 -0.54 -20.94 -2.99
N ASP A 123 -0.57 -22.19 -3.47
CA ASP A 123 -0.80 -23.35 -2.59
C ASP A 123 0.52 -23.76 -1.96
N ILE A 124 0.59 -23.64 -0.64
CA ILE A 124 1.75 -24.15 0.10
C ILE A 124 1.46 -25.62 0.43
N PRO A 125 2.19 -26.58 -0.19
CA PRO A 125 1.93 -27.98 0.01
C PRO A 125 1.91 -28.36 1.49
N VAL A 126 1.05 -29.30 1.88
CA VAL A 126 0.87 -29.80 3.26
C VAL A 126 0.17 -28.79 4.19
N LEU A 127 0.54 -27.50 4.19
CA LEU A 127 -0.05 -26.50 5.07
C LEU A 127 -1.43 -26.02 4.57
N SER A 128 -1.66 -25.99 3.27
CA SER A 128 -2.97 -25.65 2.69
C SER A 128 -4.04 -26.72 2.97
N GLU A 129 -3.65 -27.95 3.30
CA GLU A 129 -4.55 -29.07 3.61
C GLU A 129 -5.06 -29.05 5.06
N ILE A 130 -4.50 -28.19 5.93
CA ILE A 130 -4.95 -28.08 7.32
C ILE A 130 -6.40 -27.57 7.34
N PRO A 131 -7.35 -28.31 7.96
CA PRO A 131 -8.73 -27.89 8.00
C PRO A 131 -8.88 -26.51 8.66
N PHE A 132 -9.70 -25.63 8.05
CA PHE A 132 -10.00 -24.29 8.51
C PHE A 132 -8.85 -23.29 8.35
N ILE A 133 -7.64 -23.55 8.88
CA ILE A 133 -6.49 -22.61 8.87
C ILE A 133 -5.80 -22.61 7.49
N GLY A 134 -5.69 -23.78 6.86
CA GLY A 134 -5.03 -23.95 5.57
C GLY A 134 -5.53 -22.99 4.50
N PRO A 135 -6.82 -23.01 4.15
CA PRO A 135 -7.39 -22.12 3.14
C PRO A 135 -7.32 -20.63 3.51
N ILE A 136 -7.30 -20.28 4.80
CA ILE A 136 -7.25 -18.88 5.26
C ILE A 136 -5.84 -18.31 5.13
N LEU A 137 -4.82 -19.04 5.60
CA LEU A 137 -3.45 -18.51 5.70
C LEU A 137 -2.51 -19.00 4.60
N PHE A 138 -2.71 -20.23 4.09
CA PHE A 138 -1.76 -20.89 3.19
C PHE A 138 -2.26 -21.06 1.75
N HIS A 139 -3.46 -20.51 1.45
CA HIS A 139 -4.02 -20.41 0.11
C HIS A 139 -4.27 -18.94 -0.25
N GLN A 140 -3.21 -18.14 -0.22
CA GLN A 140 -3.27 -16.70 -0.49
C GLN A 140 -2.35 -16.33 -1.65
N ASN A 141 -2.56 -15.16 -2.25
CA ASN A 141 -1.64 -14.67 -3.27
C ASN A 141 -0.32 -14.18 -2.63
N TYR A 142 0.74 -14.13 -3.43
CA TYR A 142 2.07 -13.76 -2.95
C TYR A 142 2.16 -12.36 -2.33
N VAL A 143 1.24 -11.45 -2.68
CA VAL A 143 1.21 -10.07 -2.15
C VAL A 143 0.80 -10.05 -0.67
N VAL A 144 -0.08 -10.99 -0.26
CA VAL A 144 -0.44 -11.17 1.16
C VAL A 144 0.80 -11.53 1.99
N TYR A 145 1.59 -12.50 1.52
CA TYR A 145 2.82 -12.89 2.23
C TYR A 145 3.85 -11.77 2.23
N LEU A 146 3.95 -11.02 1.12
CA LEU A 146 4.82 -9.86 1.03
C LEU A 146 4.41 -8.78 2.05
N SER A 147 3.11 -8.55 2.27
CA SER A 147 2.62 -7.58 3.25
C SER A 147 3.00 -7.96 4.68
N ILE A 148 2.88 -9.25 5.01
CA ILE A 148 3.29 -9.80 6.32
C ILE A 148 4.81 -9.63 6.50
N LEU A 149 5.60 -9.96 5.48
CA LEU A 149 7.05 -9.76 5.51
C LEU A 149 7.41 -8.28 5.69
N THR A 150 6.75 -7.39 4.96
CA THR A 150 6.96 -5.94 5.05
C THR A 150 6.64 -5.43 6.46
N PHE A 151 5.57 -5.93 7.08
CA PHE A 151 5.24 -5.61 8.47
C PHE A 151 6.41 -5.92 9.42
N PHE A 152 6.94 -7.14 9.36
CA PHE A 152 8.05 -7.53 10.23
C PHE A 152 9.34 -6.77 9.93
N VAL A 153 9.63 -6.49 8.65
CA VAL A 153 10.81 -5.72 8.25
C VAL A 153 10.72 -4.29 8.78
N ILE A 154 9.59 -3.60 8.59
CA ILE A 154 9.41 -2.23 9.09
C ILE A 154 9.44 -2.19 10.61
N TRP A 155 8.75 -3.14 11.27
CA TRP A 155 8.83 -3.26 12.73
C TRP A 155 10.28 -3.43 13.21
N TRP A 156 11.04 -4.32 12.58
CA TRP A 156 12.44 -4.54 12.93
C TRP A 156 13.31 -3.31 12.68
N VAL A 157 13.14 -2.63 11.54
CA VAL A 157 13.85 -1.40 11.21
C VAL A 157 13.57 -0.33 12.26
N LEU A 158 12.32 -0.07 12.58
CA LEU A 158 11.92 0.98 13.53
C LEU A 158 12.30 0.66 14.98
N ALA A 159 12.32 -0.63 15.38
CA ALA A 159 12.55 -1.04 16.75
C ALA A 159 14.01 -1.37 17.06
N LYS A 160 14.79 -1.82 16.06
CA LYS A 160 16.09 -2.46 16.29
C LYS A 160 17.25 -1.85 15.49
N THR A 161 17.01 -0.87 14.61
CA THR A 161 18.08 -0.30 13.78
C THR A 161 18.38 1.15 14.10
N LYS A 162 19.59 1.60 13.70
CA LYS A 162 19.99 3.00 13.78
C LYS A 162 19.09 3.92 12.96
N LEU A 163 18.58 3.43 11.81
CA LEU A 163 17.63 4.18 10.98
C LEU A 163 16.33 4.47 11.73
N GLY A 164 15.78 3.48 12.43
CA GLY A 164 14.57 3.68 13.23
C GLY A 164 14.78 4.67 14.37
N LEU A 165 15.97 4.66 15.00
CA LEU A 165 16.31 5.64 16.03
C LEU A 165 16.42 7.05 15.43
N LEU A 166 17.08 7.19 14.28
CA LEU A 166 17.24 8.46 13.58
C LEU A 166 15.87 9.05 13.18
N LEU A 167 14.99 8.22 12.59
CA LEU A 167 13.65 8.66 12.21
C LEU A 167 12.85 9.19 13.41
N LYS A 168 12.93 8.51 14.56
CA LYS A 168 12.28 8.96 15.79
C LYS A 168 12.90 10.27 16.31
N ALA A 169 14.22 10.39 16.32
CA ALA A 169 14.91 11.59 16.76
C ALA A 169 14.52 12.82 15.93
N VAL A 170 14.45 12.68 14.61
CA VAL A 170 13.98 13.74 13.70
C VAL A 170 12.54 14.13 14.01
N GLY A 171 11.66 13.16 14.28
CA GLY A 171 10.26 13.42 14.59
C GLY A 171 10.03 14.08 15.96
N GLU A 172 10.85 13.74 16.97
CA GLU A 172 10.72 14.31 18.31
C GLU A 172 11.35 15.72 18.40
N SER A 173 12.51 15.93 17.77
CA SER A 173 13.20 17.21 17.76
C SER A 173 14.14 17.30 16.57
N PRO A 174 13.75 17.99 15.49
CA PRO A 174 14.62 18.16 14.31
C PRO A 174 15.97 18.81 14.64
N GLU A 175 16.00 19.70 15.64
CA GLU A 175 17.21 20.37 16.09
C GLU A 175 18.20 19.42 16.80
N SER A 176 17.68 18.35 17.42
CA SER A 176 18.49 17.35 18.14
C SER A 176 19.04 16.25 17.24
N ALA A 177 18.62 16.21 15.97
CA ALA A 177 19.01 15.19 15.00
C ALA A 177 20.28 15.53 14.20
N HIS A 178 20.90 16.71 14.50
CA HIS A 178 22.12 17.21 13.86
C HIS A 178 23.37 16.89 14.67
#